data_2ee5b2f5a9df943a15826c476c7493cc
#
_entry.id   2ee5b2f5a9df943a15826c476c7493cc
#
_cell.length_a   1.000
_cell.length_b   1.000
_cell.length_c   1.000
_cell.angle_alpha   90.00
_cell.angle_beta   90.00
_cell.angle_gamma   90.00
#
_symmetry.space_group_name_H-M   'P 1'
#
loop_
_entity.id
_entity.type
_entity.pdbx_description
1 polymer ?
#
loop_
_entity_poly.entity_id
_entity_poly.type
_entity_poly.pdbx_seq_one_letter_code
_entity_poly.pdbx_strand_id
1 'polypeptide(L)'
;MDPDQFFEKMANKKGKVVRKDGTPEIMFSKAAKIIERTYTCPFLAHNTMEPMNFYADVTSERANLAGPIQTPEFMEGSISKRLGMDKEKIDIQMTRMGGGFGRRLYGHFMTEAAVISKEMGQPVKLIYSREDDMTQGTYRP
;
A
#
# COMPACT_ATOMS: atom_id res chain seq x y z
N MET A 1 7.22 -7.75 19.76
CA MET A 1 8.14 -8.77 19.18
C MET A 1 9.06 -7.99 18.25
N ASP A 2 10.36 -8.13 18.43
CA ASP A 2 11.36 -7.51 17.56
C ASP A 2 11.28 -8.14 16.16
N PRO A 3 11.06 -7.36 15.09
CA PRO A 3 10.95 -7.87 13.73
C PRO A 3 12.20 -8.62 13.28
N ASP A 4 13.38 -8.15 13.63
CA ASP A 4 14.65 -8.74 13.21
C ASP A 4 14.81 -10.15 13.79
N GLN A 5 14.54 -10.33 15.07
CA GLN A 5 14.55 -11.65 15.72
C GLN A 5 13.49 -12.59 15.12
N PHE A 6 12.34 -12.05 14.74
CA PHE A 6 11.29 -12.84 14.09
C PHE A 6 11.75 -13.35 12.72
N PHE A 7 12.33 -12.48 11.90
CA PHE A 7 12.80 -12.85 10.56
C PHE A 7 13.98 -13.82 10.61
N GLU A 8 14.93 -13.61 11.52
CA GLU A 8 16.02 -14.54 11.73
C GLU A 8 15.52 -15.94 12.11
N LYS A 9 14.56 -16.01 13.03
CA LYS A 9 13.91 -17.28 13.41
C LYS A 9 13.17 -17.92 12.24
N MET A 10 12.51 -17.12 11.39
CA MET A 10 11.78 -17.62 10.22
C MET A 10 12.71 -18.09 9.10
N ALA A 11 13.84 -17.41 8.90
CA ALA A 11 14.83 -17.79 7.89
C ALA A 11 15.42 -19.20 8.14
N ASN A 12 15.49 -19.63 9.39
CA ASN A 12 15.96 -20.96 9.79
C ASN A 12 14.89 -22.06 9.73
N LYS A 13 13.65 -21.73 9.35
CA LYS A 13 12.57 -22.73 9.18
C LYS A 13 12.49 -23.25 7.77
N LYS A 14 12.20 -24.54 7.65
CA LYS A 14 11.90 -25.12 6.34
C LYS A 14 10.66 -24.47 5.72
N GLY A 15 10.85 -23.81 4.58
CA GLY A 15 9.77 -23.19 3.82
C GLY A 15 8.95 -24.20 3.02
N LYS A 16 7.72 -23.78 2.63
CA LYS A 16 6.91 -24.53 1.67
C LYS A 16 7.48 -24.30 0.26
N VAL A 17 7.77 -25.37 -0.45
CA VAL A 17 8.16 -25.28 -1.86
C VAL A 17 6.95 -24.86 -2.69
N VAL A 18 7.02 -23.68 -3.30
CA VAL A 18 5.95 -23.11 -4.14
C VAL A 18 6.18 -23.47 -5.61
N ARG A 19 7.45 -23.50 -6.02
CA ARG A 19 7.87 -23.85 -7.38
C ARG A 19 9.25 -24.51 -7.32
N LYS A 20 9.47 -25.53 -8.12
CA LYS A 20 10.75 -26.21 -8.24
C LYS A 20 11.02 -26.48 -9.71
N ASP A 21 12.05 -25.86 -10.26
CA ASP A 21 12.52 -26.06 -11.63
C ASP A 21 13.87 -26.81 -11.58
N GLY A 22 13.95 -27.92 -12.32
CA GLY A 22 15.14 -28.76 -12.35
C GLY A 22 15.40 -29.53 -11.06
N THR A 23 16.66 -29.79 -10.77
CA THR A 23 17.14 -30.56 -9.61
C THR A 23 18.15 -29.77 -8.78
N PRO A 24 17.71 -28.71 -8.08
CA PRO A 24 18.63 -27.80 -7.39
C PRO A 24 19.51 -28.52 -6.35
N GLU A 25 18.98 -29.49 -5.64
CA GLU A 25 19.74 -30.23 -4.63
C GLU A 25 20.94 -30.97 -5.24
N ILE A 26 20.75 -31.61 -6.41
CA ILE A 26 21.82 -32.30 -7.13
C ILE A 26 22.84 -31.27 -7.66
N MET A 27 22.36 -30.13 -8.16
CA MET A 27 23.27 -29.08 -8.65
C MET A 27 24.10 -28.48 -7.54
N PHE A 28 23.52 -28.23 -6.38
CA PHE A 28 24.27 -27.78 -5.19
C PHE A 28 25.32 -28.80 -4.77
N SER A 29 24.99 -30.10 -4.71
CA SER A 29 25.95 -31.13 -4.31
C SER A 29 27.12 -31.31 -5.29
N LYS A 30 26.95 -30.94 -6.55
CA LYS A 30 28.00 -31.02 -7.60
C LYS A 30 28.68 -29.67 -7.86
N ALA A 31 28.30 -28.61 -7.18
CA ALA A 31 28.87 -27.30 -7.41
C ALA A 31 30.34 -27.25 -7.01
N ALA A 32 31.19 -26.72 -7.88
CA ALA A 32 32.61 -26.52 -7.57
C ALA A 32 32.82 -25.48 -6.43
N LYS A 33 31.87 -24.55 -6.29
CA LYS A 33 31.88 -23.52 -5.25
C LYS A 33 30.46 -23.10 -4.93
N ILE A 34 30.13 -23.02 -3.63
CA ILE A 34 28.89 -22.42 -3.15
C ILE A 34 29.23 -21.09 -2.49
N ILE A 35 28.49 -20.04 -2.85
CA ILE A 35 28.62 -18.73 -2.23
C ILE A 35 27.32 -18.49 -1.45
N GLU A 36 27.46 -18.28 -0.15
CA GLU A 36 26.35 -17.96 0.75
C GLU A 36 26.55 -16.57 1.34
N ARG A 37 25.52 -15.75 1.28
CA ARG A 37 25.54 -14.38 1.81
C ARG A 37 24.15 -14.05 2.36
N THR A 38 24.14 -13.28 3.43
CA THR A 38 22.94 -12.73 4.05
C THR A 38 22.94 -11.23 3.87
N TYR A 39 21.82 -10.70 3.41
CA TYR A 39 21.58 -9.26 3.28
C TYR A 39 20.39 -8.89 4.15
N THR A 40 20.50 -7.78 4.87
CA THR A 40 19.43 -7.25 5.73
C THR A 40 19.05 -5.84 5.28
N CYS A 41 17.76 -5.55 5.29
CA CYS A 41 17.21 -4.24 4.98
C CYS A 41 16.31 -3.79 6.12
N PRO A 42 16.42 -2.55 6.60
CA PRO A 42 15.51 -2.03 7.60
C PRO A 42 14.12 -1.77 6.99
N PHE A 43 13.09 -1.78 7.83
CA PHE A 43 11.78 -1.29 7.45
C PHE A 43 11.78 0.22 7.36
N LEU A 44 11.38 0.76 6.21
CA LEU A 44 11.34 2.20 5.95
C LEU A 44 9.96 2.62 5.42
N ALA A 45 9.59 3.87 5.68
CA ALA A 45 8.46 4.48 5.01
C ALA A 45 8.77 4.65 3.51
N HIS A 46 7.75 4.58 2.65
CA HIS A 46 7.92 4.74 1.20
C HIS A 46 8.42 6.14 0.79
N ASN A 47 8.15 7.14 1.61
CA ASN A 47 8.66 8.51 1.48
C ASN A 47 8.61 9.08 0.04
N THR A 48 7.42 9.05 -0.57
CA THR A 48 7.20 9.65 -1.89
C THR A 48 7.45 11.15 -1.84
N MET A 49 7.95 11.76 -2.92
CA MET A 49 8.19 13.22 -2.97
C MET A 49 6.91 14.01 -2.73
N GLU A 50 5.81 13.58 -3.31
CA GLU A 50 4.48 14.11 -3.05
C GLU A 50 3.86 13.38 -1.85
N PRO A 51 3.58 14.06 -0.70
CA PRO A 51 2.85 13.46 0.42
C PRO A 51 1.49 12.93 0.01
N MET A 52 0.93 12.00 0.78
CA MET A 52 -0.41 11.47 0.51
C MET A 52 -1.41 12.62 0.52
N ASN A 53 -2.25 12.64 -0.49
CA ASN A 53 -3.31 13.63 -0.63
C ASN A 53 -4.47 13.07 -1.45
N PHE A 54 -5.66 13.58 -1.22
CA PHE A 54 -6.85 13.27 -2.02
C PHE A 54 -7.90 14.37 -1.91
N TYR A 55 -8.61 14.62 -2.99
CA TYR A 55 -9.82 15.42 -3.01
C TYR A 55 -11.03 14.53 -2.89
N ALA A 56 -12.04 14.98 -2.15
CA ALA A 56 -13.33 14.32 -2.02
C ALA A 56 -14.46 15.34 -1.97
N ASP A 57 -15.52 15.08 -2.70
CA ASP A 57 -16.79 15.78 -2.66
C ASP A 57 -17.91 14.73 -2.54
N VAL A 58 -18.39 14.52 -1.33
CA VAL A 58 -19.33 13.47 -0.99
C VAL A 58 -20.66 14.09 -0.54
N THR A 59 -21.72 13.77 -1.29
CA THR A 59 -23.10 14.15 -0.99
C THR A 59 -23.92 12.90 -0.65
N SER A 60 -25.21 13.04 -0.39
CA SER A 60 -26.13 11.90 -0.26
C SER A 60 -26.32 11.12 -1.58
N GLU A 61 -26.10 11.77 -2.73
CA GLU A 61 -26.40 11.25 -4.06
C GLU A 61 -25.17 10.64 -4.77
N ARG A 62 -23.99 11.19 -4.50
CA ARG A 62 -22.76 10.83 -5.20
C ARG A 62 -21.51 11.11 -4.39
N ALA A 63 -20.42 10.46 -4.76
CA ALA A 63 -19.07 10.74 -4.29
C ALA A 63 -18.12 10.96 -5.48
N ASN A 64 -17.58 12.18 -5.60
CA ASN A 64 -16.53 12.51 -6.56
C ASN A 64 -15.19 12.54 -5.82
N LEU A 65 -14.30 11.65 -6.19
CA LEU A 65 -12.99 11.48 -5.57
C LEU A 65 -11.91 11.69 -6.62
N ALA A 66 -10.90 12.49 -6.32
CA ALA A 66 -9.81 12.74 -7.27
C ALA A 66 -8.47 12.81 -6.56
N GLY A 67 -7.49 12.09 -7.09
CA GLY A 67 -6.16 12.12 -6.50
C GLY A 67 -5.21 11.05 -7.03
N PRO A 68 -3.97 11.07 -6.52
CA PRO A 68 -2.93 10.16 -6.96
C PRO A 68 -3.07 8.78 -6.28
N ILE A 69 -3.67 7.84 -6.99
CA ILE A 69 -3.88 6.43 -6.56
C ILE A 69 -3.36 5.47 -7.63
N GLN A 70 -2.80 4.33 -7.24
CA GLN A 70 -2.26 3.33 -8.17
C GLN A 70 -3.31 2.30 -8.62
N THR A 71 -4.32 2.07 -7.81
CA THR A 71 -5.33 1.01 -8.03
C THR A 71 -6.73 1.49 -7.69
N PRO A 72 -7.31 2.42 -8.46
CA PRO A 72 -8.64 2.97 -8.17
C PRO A 72 -9.72 1.89 -8.06
N GLU A 73 -9.74 0.92 -8.97
CA GLU A 73 -10.72 -0.16 -9.00
C GLU A 73 -10.78 -0.98 -7.70
N PHE A 74 -9.61 -1.24 -7.10
CA PHE A 74 -9.54 -1.96 -5.83
C PHE A 74 -10.22 -1.21 -4.69
N MET A 75 -10.29 0.10 -4.79
CA MET A 75 -10.82 0.96 -3.74
C MET A 75 -12.32 1.14 -3.79
N GLU A 76 -12.94 0.99 -4.96
CA GLU A 76 -14.39 1.19 -5.13
C GLU A 76 -15.22 0.41 -4.11
N GLY A 77 -14.93 -0.88 -3.94
CA GLY A 77 -15.68 -1.73 -3.00
C GLY A 77 -15.51 -1.32 -1.53
N SER A 78 -14.32 -0.89 -1.14
CA SER A 78 -14.06 -0.44 0.23
C SER A 78 -14.69 0.92 0.52
N ILE A 79 -14.64 1.83 -0.44
CA ILE A 79 -15.27 3.15 -0.34
C ILE A 79 -16.80 3.02 -0.32
N SER A 80 -17.39 2.23 -1.22
CA SER A 80 -18.82 1.94 -1.26
C SER A 80 -19.31 1.45 0.11
N LYS A 81 -18.64 0.47 0.68
CA LYS A 81 -18.96 -0.04 2.01
C LYS A 81 -18.81 1.01 3.11
N ARG A 82 -17.76 1.81 3.04
CA ARG A 82 -17.45 2.83 4.05
C ARG A 82 -18.43 4.00 4.04
N LEU A 83 -18.85 4.44 2.85
CA LEU A 83 -19.80 5.51 2.66
C LEU A 83 -21.27 5.04 2.78
N GLY A 84 -21.52 3.73 2.66
CA GLY A 84 -22.88 3.18 2.57
C GLY A 84 -23.57 3.61 1.26
N MET A 85 -22.81 3.65 0.16
CA MET A 85 -23.24 4.16 -1.13
C MET A 85 -22.96 3.12 -2.23
N ASP A 86 -23.86 3.01 -3.21
CA ASP A 86 -23.67 2.12 -4.35
C ASP A 86 -22.44 2.53 -5.17
N LYS A 87 -21.74 1.57 -5.76
CA LYS A 87 -20.50 1.81 -6.52
C LYS A 87 -20.72 2.73 -7.72
N GLU A 88 -21.86 2.63 -8.35
CA GLU A 88 -22.27 3.42 -9.53
C GLU A 88 -22.40 4.91 -9.23
N LYS A 89 -22.48 5.27 -7.95
CA LYS A 89 -22.52 6.66 -7.48
C LYS A 89 -21.15 7.20 -7.09
N ILE A 90 -20.10 6.40 -7.20
CA ILE A 90 -18.74 6.74 -6.80
C ILE A 90 -17.88 6.87 -8.05
N ASP A 91 -17.36 8.06 -8.28
CA ASP A 91 -16.40 8.35 -9.34
C ASP A 91 -15.01 8.58 -8.73
N ILE A 92 -14.03 7.78 -9.16
CA ILE A 92 -12.64 7.89 -8.70
C ILE A 92 -11.76 8.29 -9.88
N GLN A 93 -11.34 9.54 -9.90
CA GLN A 93 -10.48 10.10 -10.92
C GLN A 93 -9.01 10.02 -10.50
N MET A 94 -8.24 9.27 -11.28
CA MET A 94 -6.80 9.16 -11.06
C MET A 94 -6.08 10.38 -11.63
N THR A 95 -5.29 11.05 -10.80
CA THR A 95 -4.42 12.14 -11.23
C THR A 95 -2.97 11.66 -11.41
N ARG A 96 -2.12 12.51 -11.98
CA ARG A 96 -0.67 12.28 -11.97
C ARG A 96 -0.18 12.23 -10.53
N MET A 97 0.84 11.43 -10.26
CA MET A 97 1.38 11.25 -8.92
C MET A 97 2.88 11.53 -8.86
N GLY A 98 3.30 12.15 -7.77
CA GLY A 98 4.70 12.44 -7.45
C GLY A 98 5.40 11.29 -6.73
N GLY A 99 5.23 10.07 -7.26
CA GLY A 99 5.74 8.82 -6.70
C GLY A 99 4.65 7.99 -6.03
N GLY A 100 4.77 6.66 -6.14
CA GLY A 100 3.84 5.71 -5.54
C GLY A 100 4.56 4.62 -4.75
N PHE A 101 5.46 3.91 -5.43
CA PHE A 101 6.31 2.85 -4.85
C PHE A 101 5.53 1.80 -4.04
N GLY A 102 4.24 1.60 -4.35
CA GLY A 102 3.34 0.74 -3.59
C GLY A 102 2.59 1.44 -2.44
N ARG A 103 2.98 2.65 -2.02
CA ARG A 103 2.31 3.41 -0.96
C ARG A 103 0.87 3.78 -1.34
N ARG A 104 0.63 4.05 -2.62
CA ARG A 104 -0.68 4.44 -3.17
C ARG A 104 -1.52 3.26 -3.68
N LEU A 105 -1.11 2.03 -3.38
CA LEU A 105 -1.95 0.84 -3.55
C LEU A 105 -3.04 0.77 -2.47
N TYR A 106 -2.77 1.32 -1.29
CA TYR A 106 -3.69 1.34 -0.15
C TYR A 106 -4.33 2.71 -0.05
N GLY A 107 -5.60 2.83 -0.38
CA GLY A 107 -6.30 4.10 -0.45
C GLY A 107 -6.86 4.60 0.89
N HIS A 108 -6.18 4.38 2.03
CA HIS A 108 -6.66 4.88 3.32
C HIS A 108 -6.79 6.40 3.34
N PHE A 109 -5.84 7.14 2.77
CA PHE A 109 -5.89 8.61 2.63
C PHE A 109 -7.07 9.09 1.76
N MET A 110 -7.45 8.32 0.73
CA MET A 110 -8.68 8.57 -0.05
C MET A 110 -9.93 8.32 0.80
N THR A 111 -9.94 7.22 1.56
CA THR A 111 -11.05 6.89 2.46
C THR A 111 -11.24 7.95 3.53
N GLU A 112 -10.16 8.45 4.11
CA GLU A 112 -10.16 9.54 5.08
C GLU A 112 -10.76 10.81 4.48
N ALA A 113 -10.27 11.24 3.30
CA ALA A 113 -10.82 12.40 2.61
C ALA A 113 -12.32 12.25 2.35
N ALA A 114 -12.77 11.07 1.89
CA ALA A 114 -14.17 10.79 1.60
C ALA A 114 -15.05 10.84 2.87
N VAL A 115 -14.59 10.26 3.98
CA VAL A 115 -15.31 10.30 5.24
C VAL A 115 -15.37 11.71 5.79
N ILE A 116 -14.28 12.47 5.78
CA ILE A 116 -14.25 13.86 6.24
C ILE A 116 -15.21 14.72 5.42
N SER A 117 -15.19 14.59 4.08
CA SER A 117 -16.12 15.31 3.21
C SER A 117 -17.58 15.00 3.54
N LYS A 118 -17.91 13.72 3.74
CA LYS A 118 -19.26 13.27 4.11
C LYS A 118 -19.71 13.89 5.43
N GLU A 119 -18.87 13.84 6.46
CA GLU A 119 -19.20 14.36 7.82
C GLU A 119 -19.30 15.89 7.83
N MET A 120 -18.47 16.57 7.04
CA MET A 120 -18.52 18.04 6.94
C MET A 120 -19.63 18.55 6.01
N GLY A 121 -20.16 17.71 5.12
CA GLY A 121 -21.11 18.11 4.08
C GLY A 121 -20.54 19.11 3.08
N GLN A 122 -19.21 19.07 2.85
CA GLN A 122 -18.49 20.01 1.98
C GLN A 122 -17.35 19.29 1.25
N PRO A 123 -16.95 19.80 0.07
CA PRO A 123 -15.73 19.33 -0.59
C PRO A 123 -14.48 19.51 0.29
N VAL A 124 -13.61 18.52 0.31
CA VAL A 124 -12.39 18.49 1.12
C VAL A 124 -11.21 18.12 0.25
N LYS A 125 -10.08 18.79 0.45
CA LYS A 125 -8.78 18.33 0.00
C LYS A 125 -7.94 17.97 1.23
N LEU A 126 -7.72 16.68 1.44
CA LEU A 126 -6.83 16.16 2.45
C LEU A 126 -5.38 16.18 1.91
N ILE A 127 -4.46 16.69 2.70
CA ILE A 127 -3.02 16.65 2.39
C ILE A 127 -2.32 16.27 3.69
N TYR A 128 -1.53 15.20 3.66
CA TYR A 128 -0.69 14.82 4.80
C TYR A 128 0.50 15.77 4.93
N SER A 129 0.88 16.09 6.15
CA SER A 129 2.22 16.63 6.38
C SER A 129 3.27 15.55 6.06
N ARG A 130 4.54 15.91 5.95
CA ARG A 130 5.60 14.93 5.74
C ARG A 130 5.71 13.97 6.93
N GLU A 131 5.51 14.47 8.13
CA GLU A 131 5.52 13.72 9.37
C GLU A 131 4.38 12.68 9.40
N ASP A 132 3.18 13.08 9.01
CA ASP A 132 2.04 12.16 8.90
C ASP A 132 2.31 11.08 7.84
N ASP A 133 2.79 11.48 6.67
CA ASP A 133 3.06 10.54 5.58
C ASP A 133 4.11 9.48 5.96
N MET A 134 5.11 9.87 6.73
CA MET A 134 6.15 8.95 7.20
C MET A 134 5.70 8.08 8.37
N THR A 135 4.73 8.49 9.17
CA THR A 135 4.30 7.77 10.38
C THR A 135 2.99 7.01 10.23
N GLN A 136 2.11 7.45 9.33
CA GLN A 136 0.75 6.88 9.15
C GLN A 136 0.67 5.83 8.03
N GLY A 137 1.77 5.35 7.53
CA GLY A 137 1.80 4.41 6.42
C GLY A 137 2.25 3.01 6.77
N THR A 138 2.28 2.19 5.74
CA THR A 138 2.93 0.88 5.81
C THR A 138 4.43 1.05 5.62
N TYR A 139 5.18 0.28 6.37
CA TYR A 139 6.64 0.19 6.25
C TYR A 139 7.02 -1.04 5.45
N ARG A 140 8.05 -0.94 4.65
CA ARG A 140 8.61 -2.03 3.84
C ARG A 140 10.12 -2.10 4.02
N PRO A 141 10.72 -3.32 3.97
CA PRO A 141 12.16 -3.48 3.86
C PRO A 141 12.66 -3.05 2.49
#